data_f377de9a4ec4e356ae723e5871129aa8
#
_entry.id   f377de9a4ec4e356ae723e5871129aa8
#
_cell.length_a   1.000
_cell.length_b   1.000
_cell.length_c   1.000
_cell.angle_alpha   90.00
_cell.angle_beta   90.00
_cell.angle_gamma   90.00
#
_symmetry.space_group_name_H-M   'P 1'
#
loop_
_entity.id
_entity.type
_entity.pdbx_description
1 polymer ?
#
loop_
_entity_poly.entity_id
_entity_poly.type
_entity_poly.pdbx_seq_one_letter_code
_entity_poly.pdbx_strand_id
1 'polypeptide(L)'
;MNTAAKTTTSKGIKWGPFTLRIPFIHLNLRAGEFFQGMVISGATAFAAVPIAMGLGLTFEEGVALSFIAGTLIGAGPIFFGEPMAPGWVTPAVPIVIAAFAAKGQFTGVYDPDIFKFMAAMCIEFTLLLFVMGITGWGKKLIEIIPNGLKAGIILGAALAAFYQVFVTDLDKLMVQPVSMVLAISLCVITTFSEPFKKLALKNNFFRIIGSLGLLPGFVLAALVAFLLNEVTFDIEWGFRIPDVISLFNRTSPLAIGFPSLDMYVEALPLVIIGYTLLFGDLITGTEVLNDAQTQRPDEPLDVDLDRSHLSVAMRNFLGLLVNPFFPTQGALWTGVHVVVAERWKKGPKEMPSIFDGLGSY
;
A
#
# COMPACT_ATOMS: atom_id res chain seq x y z
N MET A 1 18.70 -9.62 40.36
CA MET A 1 17.50 -8.77 40.36
C MET A 1 16.90 -8.84 38.95
N ASN A 2 15.87 -9.70 38.82
CA ASN A 2 15.13 -9.87 37.55
C ASN A 2 14.20 -8.67 37.37
N THR A 3 14.61 -7.67 36.58
CA THR A 3 13.67 -6.71 36.03
C THR A 3 12.94 -7.40 34.87
N ALA A 4 11.77 -7.97 35.18
CA ALA A 4 10.83 -8.42 34.19
C ALA A 4 10.60 -7.24 33.22
N ALA A 5 11.01 -7.42 31.97
CA ALA A 5 10.70 -6.50 30.90
C ALA A 5 9.18 -6.36 30.88
N LYS A 6 8.66 -5.16 31.16
CA LYS A 6 7.24 -4.84 30.97
C LYS A 6 6.96 -5.10 29.50
N THR A 7 6.27 -6.18 29.19
CA THR A 7 5.66 -6.41 27.89
C THR A 7 4.78 -5.21 27.58
N THR A 8 5.23 -4.36 26.71
CA THR A 8 4.41 -3.26 26.18
C THR A 8 3.40 -3.86 25.22
N THR A 9 2.32 -4.42 25.79
CA THR A 9 1.14 -4.76 24.99
C THR A 9 0.72 -3.51 24.24
N SER A 10 0.62 -3.62 22.92
CA SER A 10 0.24 -2.51 22.04
C SER A 10 -1.06 -1.86 22.57
N LYS A 11 -0.95 -0.63 23.00
CA LYS A 11 -2.08 0.15 23.51
C LYS A 11 -3.13 0.29 22.39
N GLY A 12 -4.41 0.14 22.74
CA GLY A 12 -5.51 0.31 21.78
C GLY A 12 -6.83 -0.14 22.37
N ILE A 13 -7.92 0.22 21.70
CA ILE A 13 -9.29 -0.12 22.10
C ILE A 13 -9.74 -1.30 21.24
N LYS A 14 -10.06 -2.43 21.87
CA LYS A 14 -10.60 -3.62 21.18
C LYS A 14 -12.03 -3.37 20.71
N TRP A 15 -12.33 -3.73 19.45
CA TRP A 15 -13.66 -3.76 18.89
C TRP A 15 -13.82 -4.95 17.94
N GLY A 16 -14.58 -5.95 18.36
CA GLY A 16 -14.62 -7.24 17.68
C GLY A 16 -13.22 -7.86 17.54
N PRO A 17 -12.82 -8.35 16.36
CA PRO A 17 -11.48 -8.90 16.13
C PRO A 17 -10.40 -7.82 15.98
N PHE A 18 -10.77 -6.56 15.91
CA PHE A 18 -9.91 -5.43 15.58
C PHE A 18 -9.40 -4.68 16.81
N THR A 19 -8.43 -3.79 16.58
CA THR A 19 -7.89 -2.90 17.61
C THR A 19 -7.75 -1.48 17.04
N LEU A 20 -8.54 -0.55 17.56
CA LEU A 20 -8.44 0.87 17.25
C LEU A 20 -7.26 1.47 18.00
N ARG A 21 -6.38 2.17 17.29
CA ARG A 21 -5.24 2.93 17.84
C ARG A 21 -5.36 4.39 17.43
N ILE A 22 -5.79 5.22 18.35
CA ILE A 22 -5.97 6.65 18.10
C ILE A 22 -4.58 7.30 18.01
N PRO A 23 -4.25 8.02 16.90
CA PRO A 23 -3.02 8.79 16.79
C PRO A 23 -2.83 9.75 17.97
N PHE A 24 -1.60 9.96 18.41
CA PHE A 24 -1.18 10.77 19.55
C PHE A 24 -1.64 10.28 20.94
N ILE A 25 -2.61 9.33 21.03
CA ILE A 25 -3.04 8.72 22.31
C ILE A 25 -2.41 7.33 22.45
N HIS A 26 -2.54 6.50 21.43
CA HIS A 26 -2.04 5.13 21.42
C HIS A 26 -0.81 4.95 20.53
N LEU A 27 -0.58 5.85 19.59
CA LEU A 27 0.51 5.85 18.63
C LEU A 27 1.32 7.13 18.77
N ASN A 28 2.64 6.99 18.79
CA ASN A 28 3.55 8.13 18.76
C ASN A 28 3.89 8.50 17.33
N LEU A 29 3.77 9.77 16.98
CA LEU A 29 4.16 10.25 15.65
C LEU A 29 5.68 10.10 15.45
N ARG A 30 6.07 9.44 14.39
CA ARG A 30 7.46 9.26 13.98
C ARG A 30 7.74 10.18 12.79
N ALA A 31 8.47 11.26 13.04
CA ALA A 31 8.71 12.29 12.02
C ALA A 31 9.31 11.72 10.71
N GLY A 32 10.25 10.78 10.80
CA GLY A 32 10.85 10.15 9.62
C GLY A 32 9.82 9.44 8.75
N GLU A 33 8.98 8.61 9.36
CA GLU A 33 7.90 7.88 8.68
C GLU A 33 6.82 8.83 8.17
N PHE A 34 6.47 9.85 8.95
CA PHE A 34 5.47 10.85 8.55
C PHE A 34 5.88 11.61 7.28
N PHE A 35 7.11 12.13 7.23
CA PHE A 35 7.59 12.81 6.01
C PHE A 35 7.74 11.86 4.83
N GLN A 36 8.15 10.62 5.05
CA GLN A 36 8.16 9.60 4.00
C GLN A 36 6.74 9.34 3.49
N GLY A 37 5.77 9.17 4.41
CA GLY A 37 4.36 8.96 4.08
C GLY A 37 3.79 10.10 3.24
N MET A 38 4.10 11.36 3.57
CA MET A 38 3.67 12.51 2.77
C MET A 38 4.17 12.44 1.32
N VAL A 39 5.45 12.13 1.11
CA VAL A 39 6.02 12.02 -0.24
C VAL A 39 5.46 10.83 -1.01
N ILE A 40 5.36 9.69 -0.34
CA ILE A 40 4.83 8.46 -0.94
C ILE A 40 3.34 8.59 -1.27
N SER A 41 2.54 9.21 -0.38
CA SER A 41 1.12 9.48 -0.63
C SER A 41 0.94 10.42 -1.81
N GLY A 42 1.78 11.47 -1.92
CA GLY A 42 1.80 12.36 -3.08
C GLY A 42 2.12 11.61 -4.37
N ALA A 43 3.15 10.76 -4.37
CA ALA A 43 3.50 9.94 -5.54
C ALA A 43 2.37 8.97 -5.93
N THR A 44 1.66 8.40 -4.96
CA THR A 44 0.51 7.51 -5.20
C THR A 44 -0.67 8.29 -5.80
N ALA A 45 -0.93 9.50 -5.32
CA ALA A 45 -1.95 10.38 -5.88
C ALA A 45 -1.65 10.70 -7.35
N PHE A 46 -0.39 10.99 -7.68
CA PHE A 46 0.05 11.19 -9.07
C PHE A 46 -0.16 9.97 -9.96
N ALA A 47 -0.12 8.76 -9.42
CA ALA A 47 -0.44 7.56 -10.19
C ALA A 47 -1.95 7.38 -10.40
N ALA A 48 -2.77 7.69 -9.39
CA ALA A 48 -4.22 7.51 -9.42
C ALA A 48 -4.95 8.54 -10.29
N VAL A 49 -4.50 9.80 -10.27
CA VAL A 49 -5.15 10.89 -11.02
C VAL A 49 -5.16 10.64 -12.53
N PRO A 50 -4.02 10.30 -13.21
CA PRO A 50 -4.04 9.98 -14.63
C PRO A 50 -4.95 8.78 -14.96
N ILE A 51 -5.02 7.78 -14.09
CA ILE A 51 -5.93 6.64 -14.29
C ILE A 51 -7.38 7.11 -14.23
N ALA A 52 -7.72 7.92 -13.23
CA ALA A 52 -9.07 8.48 -13.10
C ALA A 52 -9.45 9.31 -14.33
N MET A 53 -8.53 10.15 -14.83
CA MET A 53 -8.73 10.93 -16.05
C MET A 53 -8.87 10.07 -17.29
N GLY A 54 -8.10 8.98 -17.39
CA GLY A 54 -8.23 7.98 -18.47
C GLY A 54 -9.60 7.27 -18.48
N LEU A 55 -10.28 7.24 -17.33
CA LEU A 55 -11.65 6.75 -17.17
C LEU A 55 -12.71 7.86 -17.29
N GLY A 56 -12.31 9.07 -17.70
CA GLY A 56 -13.21 10.20 -17.94
C GLY A 56 -13.62 10.97 -16.68
N LEU A 57 -12.93 10.81 -15.57
CA LEU A 57 -13.09 11.64 -14.37
C LEU A 57 -12.26 12.94 -14.52
N THR A 58 -12.65 13.97 -13.76
CA THR A 58 -11.88 15.21 -13.69
C THR A 58 -10.63 15.05 -12.81
N PHE A 59 -9.74 16.05 -12.87
CA PHE A 59 -8.57 16.09 -12.00
C PHE A 59 -8.96 16.09 -10.51
N GLU A 60 -9.94 16.93 -10.13
CA GLU A 60 -10.44 17.07 -8.76
C GLU A 60 -11.10 15.79 -8.25
N GLU A 61 -11.81 15.06 -9.12
CA GLU A 61 -12.35 13.73 -8.83
C GLU A 61 -11.23 12.69 -8.65
N GLY A 62 -10.17 12.76 -9.47
CA GLY A 62 -8.98 11.92 -9.30
C GLY A 62 -8.24 12.18 -7.99
N VAL A 63 -8.14 13.45 -7.57
CA VAL A 63 -7.61 13.82 -6.26
C VAL A 63 -8.50 13.28 -5.14
N ALA A 64 -9.83 13.38 -5.28
CA ALA A 64 -10.78 12.83 -4.32
C ALA A 64 -10.66 11.30 -4.20
N LEU A 65 -10.52 10.59 -5.32
CA LEU A 65 -10.24 9.15 -5.36
C LEU A 65 -8.99 8.80 -4.55
N SER A 66 -7.89 9.53 -4.80
CA SER A 66 -6.62 9.32 -4.10
C SER A 66 -6.73 9.58 -2.61
N PHE A 67 -7.46 10.62 -2.22
CA PHE A 67 -7.69 10.97 -0.81
C PHE A 67 -8.48 9.88 -0.08
N ILE A 68 -9.56 9.38 -0.69
CA ILE A 68 -10.38 8.30 -0.12
C ILE A 68 -9.55 7.02 -0.02
N ALA A 69 -8.85 6.65 -1.09
CA ALA A 69 -8.03 5.45 -1.12
C ALA A 69 -6.90 5.50 -0.06
N GLY A 70 -6.19 6.62 0.05
CA GLY A 70 -5.16 6.83 1.07
C GLY A 70 -5.69 6.77 2.49
N THR A 71 -6.86 7.37 2.74
CA THR A 71 -7.53 7.31 4.06
C THR A 71 -7.89 5.86 4.44
N LEU A 72 -8.43 5.09 3.51
CA LEU A 72 -8.78 3.69 3.73
C LEU A 72 -7.53 2.80 3.89
N ILE A 73 -6.45 3.10 3.18
CA ILE A 73 -5.15 2.43 3.36
C ILE A 73 -4.64 2.68 4.78
N GLY A 74 -4.56 3.94 5.20
CA GLY A 74 -4.11 4.30 6.55
C GLY A 74 -4.98 3.74 7.68
N ALA A 75 -6.24 3.41 7.39
CA ALA A 75 -7.14 2.78 8.35
C ALA A 75 -6.66 1.39 8.82
N GLY A 76 -5.86 0.66 8.03
CA GLY A 76 -5.39 -0.68 8.37
C GLY A 76 -4.73 -0.77 9.76
N PRO A 77 -3.58 -0.13 10.00
CA PRO A 77 -2.94 -0.16 11.31
C PRO A 77 -3.69 0.64 12.39
N ILE A 78 -4.42 1.69 12.01
CA ILE A 78 -5.09 2.61 12.93
C ILE A 78 -6.40 2.01 13.45
N PHE A 79 -7.32 1.67 12.56
CA PHE A 79 -8.66 1.21 12.93
C PHE A 79 -8.75 -0.31 13.11
N PHE A 80 -8.00 -1.06 12.31
CA PHE A 80 -8.11 -2.52 12.30
C PHE A 80 -6.98 -3.21 13.08
N GLY A 81 -5.92 -2.49 13.40
CA GLY A 81 -4.82 -3.03 14.18
C GLY A 81 -3.93 -4.01 13.41
N GLU A 82 -3.85 -3.84 12.08
CA GLU A 82 -3.00 -4.65 11.24
C GLU A 82 -1.54 -4.28 11.43
N PRO A 83 -0.65 -5.27 11.73
CA PRO A 83 0.78 -5.02 11.88
C PRO A 83 1.52 -4.95 10.52
N MET A 84 0.79 -4.85 9.43
CA MET A 84 1.32 -4.69 8.07
C MET A 84 1.10 -3.27 7.57
N ALA A 85 1.99 -2.77 6.71
CA ALA A 85 1.78 -1.54 5.97
C ALA A 85 0.84 -1.83 4.80
N PRO A 86 -0.43 -1.43 4.85
CA PRO A 86 -1.35 -1.71 3.77
C PRO A 86 -1.05 -0.84 2.55
N GLY A 87 -1.51 -1.27 1.38
CA GLY A 87 -1.36 -0.56 0.13
C GLY A 87 -2.44 -0.93 -0.86
N TRP A 88 -2.27 -0.57 -2.10
CA TRP A 88 -3.09 -1.09 -3.18
C TRP A 88 -2.63 -2.49 -3.57
N VAL A 89 -3.53 -3.27 -4.17
CA VAL A 89 -3.13 -4.49 -4.91
C VAL A 89 -2.53 -4.03 -6.25
N THR A 90 -1.37 -3.34 -6.16
CA THR A 90 -0.77 -2.59 -7.27
C THR A 90 -0.60 -3.40 -8.56
N PRO A 91 -0.17 -4.70 -8.54
CA PRO A 91 -0.01 -5.47 -9.77
C PRO A 91 -1.32 -5.76 -10.51
N ALA A 92 -2.48 -5.68 -9.85
CA ALA A 92 -3.77 -5.91 -10.50
C ALA A 92 -4.28 -4.65 -11.24
N VAL A 93 -3.82 -3.45 -10.88
CA VAL A 93 -4.25 -2.20 -11.52
C VAL A 93 -4.00 -2.18 -13.03
N PRO A 94 -2.77 -2.45 -13.55
CA PRO A 94 -2.55 -2.48 -14.98
C PRO A 94 -3.33 -3.58 -15.70
N ILE A 95 -3.63 -4.70 -15.05
CA ILE A 95 -4.43 -5.79 -15.63
C ILE A 95 -5.88 -5.32 -15.86
N VAL A 96 -6.45 -4.61 -14.88
CA VAL A 96 -7.81 -4.06 -14.99
C VAL A 96 -7.88 -2.97 -16.05
N ILE A 97 -6.89 -2.06 -16.06
CA ILE A 97 -6.79 -1.01 -17.09
C ILE A 97 -6.66 -1.61 -18.48
N ALA A 98 -5.82 -2.63 -18.65
CA ALA A 98 -5.67 -3.33 -19.92
C ALA A 98 -6.99 -3.99 -20.39
N ALA A 99 -7.77 -4.54 -19.45
CA ALA A 99 -9.10 -5.10 -19.76
C ALA A 99 -10.06 -4.01 -20.27
N PHE A 100 -10.07 -2.81 -19.68
CA PHE A 100 -10.86 -1.68 -20.17
C PHE A 100 -10.34 -1.13 -21.50
N ALA A 101 -9.03 -1.02 -21.66
CA ALA A 101 -8.42 -0.57 -22.92
C ALA A 101 -8.74 -1.51 -24.09
N ALA A 102 -8.70 -2.82 -23.85
CA ALA A 102 -9.07 -3.83 -24.85
C ALA A 102 -10.54 -3.73 -25.31
N LYS A 103 -11.42 -3.20 -24.45
CA LYS A 103 -12.83 -2.92 -24.78
C LYS A 103 -13.05 -1.52 -25.37
N GLY A 104 -11.99 -0.71 -25.54
CA GLY A 104 -12.11 0.67 -25.97
C GLY A 104 -12.71 1.62 -24.94
N GLN A 105 -12.64 1.27 -23.66
CA GLN A 105 -13.26 2.01 -22.55
C GLN A 105 -12.28 2.91 -21.78
N PHE A 106 -10.97 2.86 -22.07
CA PHE A 106 -9.94 3.71 -21.47
C PHE A 106 -9.58 4.86 -22.42
N THR A 107 -10.54 5.77 -22.63
CA THR A 107 -10.48 6.81 -23.67
C THR A 107 -10.49 8.24 -23.14
N GLY A 108 -10.56 8.42 -21.83
CA GLY A 108 -10.79 9.75 -21.22
C GLY A 108 -12.23 10.23 -21.29
N VAL A 109 -13.14 9.42 -21.83
CA VAL A 109 -14.59 9.72 -21.85
C VAL A 109 -15.28 8.96 -20.72
N TYR A 110 -16.08 9.69 -19.96
CA TYR A 110 -16.83 9.08 -18.86
C TYR A 110 -17.90 8.10 -19.37
N ASP A 111 -17.89 6.91 -18.79
CA ASP A 111 -18.87 5.86 -19.03
C ASP A 111 -19.27 5.25 -17.67
N PRO A 112 -20.54 5.39 -17.24
CA PRO A 112 -21.00 4.85 -15.96
C PRO A 112 -20.90 3.33 -15.89
N ASP A 113 -20.93 2.62 -17.01
CA ASP A 113 -20.88 1.16 -17.02
C ASP A 113 -19.49 0.62 -16.64
N ILE A 114 -18.43 1.41 -16.85
CA ILE A 114 -17.09 1.10 -16.33
C ILE A 114 -17.12 1.06 -14.80
N PHE A 115 -17.74 2.04 -14.16
CA PHE A 115 -17.80 2.13 -12.70
C PHE A 115 -18.77 1.10 -12.12
N LYS A 116 -19.85 0.75 -12.83
CA LYS A 116 -20.68 -0.41 -12.46
C LYS A 116 -19.89 -1.71 -12.54
N PHE A 117 -19.09 -1.90 -13.57
CA PHE A 117 -18.23 -3.09 -13.68
C PHE A 117 -17.18 -3.14 -12.57
N MET A 118 -16.53 -1.99 -12.24
CA MET A 118 -15.65 -1.91 -11.07
C MET A 118 -16.40 -2.19 -9.77
N ALA A 119 -17.66 -1.74 -9.65
CA ALA A 119 -18.50 -2.06 -8.49
C ALA A 119 -18.76 -3.57 -8.38
N ALA A 120 -19.02 -4.27 -9.50
CA ALA A 120 -19.15 -5.73 -9.50
C ALA A 120 -17.89 -6.40 -8.96
N MET A 121 -16.72 -6.03 -9.49
CA MET A 121 -15.44 -6.52 -8.99
C MET A 121 -15.23 -6.25 -7.50
N CYS A 122 -15.53 -5.02 -7.03
CA CYS A 122 -15.40 -4.65 -5.63
C CYS A 122 -16.35 -5.44 -4.72
N ILE A 123 -17.57 -5.66 -5.15
CA ILE A 123 -18.58 -6.46 -4.40
C ILE A 123 -18.10 -7.90 -4.27
N GLU A 124 -17.74 -8.54 -5.37
CA GLU A 124 -17.26 -9.93 -5.37
C GLU A 124 -15.98 -10.10 -4.55
N PHE A 125 -15.03 -9.19 -4.72
CA PHE A 125 -13.77 -9.22 -3.98
C PHE A 125 -14.00 -9.04 -2.47
N THR A 126 -14.83 -8.07 -2.11
CA THR A 126 -15.23 -7.83 -0.72
C THR A 126 -15.90 -9.04 -0.10
N LEU A 127 -16.85 -9.64 -0.84
CA LEU A 127 -17.57 -10.82 -0.37
C LEU A 127 -16.64 -12.02 -0.22
N LEU A 128 -15.75 -12.26 -1.17
CA LEU A 128 -14.73 -13.32 -1.10
C LEU A 128 -13.87 -13.16 0.15
N LEU A 129 -13.32 -11.97 0.37
CA LEU A 129 -12.46 -11.68 1.53
C LEU A 129 -13.23 -11.80 2.85
N PHE A 130 -14.46 -11.33 2.88
CA PHE A 130 -15.31 -11.46 4.07
C PHE A 130 -15.57 -12.93 4.41
N VAL A 131 -15.94 -13.75 3.41
CA VAL A 131 -16.13 -15.19 3.59
C VAL A 131 -14.86 -15.85 4.06
N MET A 132 -13.71 -15.55 3.45
CA MET A 132 -12.41 -16.11 3.86
C MET A 132 -12.08 -15.75 5.31
N GLY A 133 -12.32 -14.50 5.71
CA GLY A 133 -12.03 -14.04 7.07
C GLY A 133 -12.97 -14.63 8.15
N ILE A 134 -14.28 -14.70 7.90
CA ILE A 134 -15.22 -15.22 8.90
C ILE A 134 -15.19 -16.75 9.04
N THR A 135 -14.81 -17.47 7.99
CA THR A 135 -14.73 -18.94 7.99
C THR A 135 -13.39 -19.47 8.48
N GLY A 136 -12.38 -18.62 8.64
CA GLY A 136 -11.03 -19.01 8.98
C GLY A 136 -10.28 -19.69 7.81
N TRP A 137 -10.82 -19.60 6.58
CA TRP A 137 -10.16 -20.18 5.40
C TRP A 137 -8.94 -19.37 4.96
N GLY A 138 -8.90 -18.08 5.26
CA GLY A 138 -7.73 -17.25 4.99
C GLY A 138 -6.46 -17.78 5.62
N LYS A 139 -6.53 -18.09 6.92
CA LYS A 139 -5.44 -18.71 7.68
C LYS A 139 -5.14 -20.13 7.20
N LYS A 140 -6.17 -20.96 7.05
CA LYS A 140 -6.02 -22.37 6.62
C LYS A 140 -5.32 -22.47 5.25
N LEU A 141 -5.66 -21.61 4.31
CA LEU A 141 -5.07 -21.61 2.98
C LEU A 141 -3.55 -21.36 3.05
N ILE A 142 -3.10 -20.41 3.87
CA ILE A 142 -1.67 -20.13 4.06
C ILE A 142 -0.96 -21.28 4.81
N GLU A 143 -1.62 -21.93 5.75
CA GLU A 143 -1.06 -23.08 6.48
C GLU A 143 -0.87 -24.32 5.60
N ILE A 144 -1.75 -24.54 4.64
CA ILE A 144 -1.68 -25.67 3.70
C ILE A 144 -0.52 -25.52 2.71
N ILE A 145 -0.13 -24.29 2.38
CA ILE A 145 0.92 -24.02 1.40
C ILE A 145 2.30 -24.41 1.98
N PRO A 146 3.05 -25.31 1.29
CA PRO A 146 4.40 -25.67 1.69
C PRO A 146 5.35 -24.45 1.67
N ASN A 147 6.32 -24.42 2.58
CA ASN A 147 7.30 -23.34 2.68
C ASN A 147 8.06 -23.08 1.38
N GLY A 148 8.36 -24.11 0.58
CA GLY A 148 8.97 -23.95 -0.72
C GLY A 148 8.10 -23.16 -1.71
N LEU A 149 6.78 -23.35 -1.67
CA LEU A 149 5.86 -22.59 -2.51
C LEU A 149 5.71 -21.15 -2.01
N LYS A 150 5.67 -20.92 -0.70
CA LYS A 150 5.70 -19.57 -0.11
C LYS A 150 6.94 -18.79 -0.55
N ALA A 151 8.12 -19.43 -0.47
CA ALA A 151 9.37 -18.86 -0.94
C ALA A 151 9.34 -18.56 -2.45
N GLY A 152 8.74 -19.45 -3.25
CA GLY A 152 8.53 -19.25 -4.68
C GLY A 152 7.62 -18.07 -4.99
N ILE A 153 6.55 -17.85 -4.22
CA ILE A 153 5.64 -16.70 -4.35
C ILE A 153 6.39 -15.39 -4.06
N ILE A 154 7.16 -15.35 -2.98
CA ILE A 154 7.95 -14.17 -2.59
C ILE A 154 9.00 -13.85 -3.66
N LEU A 155 9.74 -14.87 -4.11
CA LEU A 155 10.72 -14.71 -5.19
C LEU A 155 10.05 -14.26 -6.50
N GLY A 156 8.90 -14.85 -6.84
CA GLY A 156 8.11 -14.48 -8.02
C GLY A 156 7.67 -13.02 -7.97
N ALA A 157 7.21 -12.54 -6.82
CA ALA A 157 6.84 -11.14 -6.62
C ALA A 157 8.06 -10.19 -6.79
N ALA A 158 9.22 -10.56 -6.25
CA ALA A 158 10.45 -9.80 -6.44
C ALA A 158 10.87 -9.75 -7.91
N LEU A 159 10.88 -10.90 -8.60
CA LEU A 159 11.19 -10.98 -10.03
C LEU A 159 10.20 -10.20 -10.89
N ALA A 160 8.91 -10.23 -10.56
CA ALA A 160 7.89 -9.46 -11.25
C ALA A 160 8.13 -7.95 -11.09
N ALA A 161 8.54 -7.48 -9.90
CA ALA A 161 8.91 -6.08 -9.68
C ALA A 161 10.14 -5.68 -10.50
N PHE A 162 11.18 -6.52 -10.55
CA PHE A 162 12.33 -6.28 -11.42
C PHE A 162 11.94 -6.26 -12.91
N TYR A 163 11.13 -7.21 -13.34
CA TYR A 163 10.63 -7.26 -14.73
C TYR A 163 9.83 -6.00 -15.06
N GLN A 164 8.99 -5.52 -14.16
CA GLN A 164 8.23 -4.29 -14.35
C GLN A 164 9.15 -3.09 -14.59
N VAL A 165 10.17 -2.90 -13.75
CA VAL A 165 11.07 -1.73 -13.83
C VAL A 165 12.03 -1.81 -15.02
N PHE A 166 12.65 -2.98 -15.26
CA PHE A 166 13.75 -3.10 -16.20
C PHE A 166 13.35 -3.65 -17.59
N VAL A 167 12.10 -4.11 -17.74
CA VAL A 167 11.59 -4.63 -19.02
C VAL A 167 10.33 -3.87 -19.45
N THR A 168 9.29 -3.86 -18.63
CA THR A 168 8.00 -3.25 -19.01
C THR A 168 8.09 -1.72 -19.04
N ASP A 169 8.69 -1.12 -18.02
CA ASP A 169 8.85 0.34 -17.85
C ASP A 169 10.27 0.81 -18.30
N LEU A 170 10.93 0.07 -19.16
CA LEU A 170 12.29 0.38 -19.63
C LEU A 170 12.36 1.78 -20.26
N ASP A 171 11.35 2.18 -21.01
CA ASP A 171 11.29 3.50 -21.61
C ASP A 171 11.37 4.62 -20.57
N LYS A 172 10.71 4.47 -19.41
CA LYS A 172 10.80 5.42 -18.29
C LYS A 172 12.22 5.47 -17.72
N LEU A 173 12.87 4.31 -17.58
CA LEU A 173 14.27 4.24 -17.14
C LEU A 173 15.22 4.91 -18.13
N MET A 174 14.98 4.75 -19.44
CA MET A 174 15.83 5.34 -20.50
C MET A 174 15.63 6.85 -20.62
N VAL A 175 14.46 7.39 -20.27
CA VAL A 175 14.20 8.84 -20.23
C VAL A 175 14.82 9.49 -19.00
N GLN A 176 14.92 8.77 -17.87
CA GLN A 176 15.40 9.26 -16.58
C GLN A 176 16.51 8.37 -16.00
N PRO A 177 17.57 8.05 -16.75
CA PRO A 177 18.53 7.01 -16.36
C PRO A 177 19.33 7.37 -15.11
N VAL A 178 19.81 8.62 -14.99
CA VAL A 178 20.67 9.03 -13.88
C VAL A 178 19.87 9.15 -12.59
N SER A 179 18.73 9.80 -12.64
CA SER A 179 17.87 10.00 -11.46
C SER A 179 17.32 8.67 -10.94
N MET A 180 16.89 7.76 -11.82
CA MET A 180 16.37 6.45 -11.45
C MET A 180 17.45 5.57 -10.79
N VAL A 181 18.64 5.49 -11.40
CA VAL A 181 19.76 4.73 -10.82
C VAL A 181 20.18 5.32 -9.49
N LEU A 182 20.21 6.64 -9.36
CA LEU A 182 20.51 7.33 -8.11
C LEU A 182 19.48 7.04 -7.03
N ALA A 183 18.17 7.12 -7.36
CA ALA A 183 17.09 6.80 -6.44
C ALA A 183 17.22 5.37 -5.89
N ILE A 184 17.32 4.39 -6.79
CA ILE A 184 17.42 2.98 -6.44
C ILE A 184 18.67 2.75 -5.56
N SER A 185 19.84 3.27 -5.99
CA SER A 185 21.10 3.09 -5.27
C SER A 185 21.04 3.68 -3.86
N LEU A 186 20.53 4.89 -3.71
CA LEU A 186 20.40 5.53 -2.40
C LEU A 186 19.42 4.80 -1.50
N CYS A 187 18.25 4.41 -2.01
CA CYS A 187 17.27 3.67 -1.23
C CYS A 187 17.85 2.32 -0.73
N VAL A 188 18.56 1.60 -1.58
CA VAL A 188 19.21 0.33 -1.20
C VAL A 188 20.34 0.59 -0.18
N ILE A 189 21.17 1.59 -0.39
CA ILE A 189 22.29 1.90 0.52
C ILE A 189 21.77 2.33 1.89
N THR A 190 20.82 3.25 1.95
CA THR A 190 20.29 3.76 3.23
C THR A 190 19.54 2.70 4.03
N THR A 191 18.91 1.75 3.36
CA THR A 191 18.08 0.71 4.01
C THR A 191 18.90 -0.54 4.37
N PHE A 192 19.74 -1.04 3.46
CA PHE A 192 20.32 -2.38 3.59
C PHE A 192 21.84 -2.40 3.81
N SER A 193 22.57 -1.33 3.43
CA SER A 193 24.04 -1.35 3.49
C SER A 193 24.60 -1.40 4.90
N GLU A 194 25.31 -2.47 5.25
CA GLU A 194 25.99 -2.60 6.53
C GLU A 194 27.07 -1.53 6.79
N PRO A 195 27.91 -1.12 5.80
CA PRO A 195 28.80 0.03 5.96
C PRO A 195 28.08 1.32 6.31
N PHE A 196 26.91 1.59 5.65
CA PHE A 196 26.11 2.76 5.96
C PHE A 196 25.53 2.71 7.37
N LYS A 197 25.00 1.56 7.80
CA LYS A 197 24.48 1.35 9.16
C LYS A 197 25.59 1.60 10.21
N LYS A 198 26.81 1.10 9.99
CA LYS A 198 27.96 1.35 10.87
C LYS A 198 28.36 2.84 10.92
N LEU A 199 28.27 3.55 9.79
CA LEU A 199 28.54 4.98 9.72
C LEU A 199 27.47 5.79 10.45
N ALA A 200 26.21 5.41 10.33
CA ALA A 200 25.07 6.01 11.03
C ALA A 200 25.18 5.88 12.56
N LEU A 201 25.81 4.81 13.07
CA LEU A 201 26.08 4.66 14.51
C LEU A 201 27.14 5.65 15.02
N LYS A 202 28.07 6.09 14.16
CA LYS A 202 29.20 6.96 14.52
C LYS A 202 28.90 8.45 14.27
N ASN A 203 28.02 8.76 13.33
CA ASN A 203 27.79 10.14 12.89
C ASN A 203 26.29 10.46 12.85
N ASN A 204 25.92 11.53 13.55
CA ASN A 204 24.53 11.96 13.68
C ASN A 204 23.87 12.34 12.35
N PHE A 205 24.62 12.90 11.39
CA PHE A 205 24.12 13.24 10.06
C PHE A 205 23.65 11.99 9.30
N PHE A 206 24.48 10.93 9.25
CA PHE A 206 24.11 9.67 8.59
C PHE A 206 23.00 8.94 9.35
N ARG A 207 22.92 9.11 10.67
CA ARG A 207 21.81 8.59 11.46
C ARG A 207 20.49 9.25 11.10
N ILE A 208 20.47 10.58 10.91
CA ILE A 208 19.28 11.31 10.46
C ILE A 208 18.88 10.85 9.05
N ILE A 209 19.82 10.80 8.10
CA ILE A 209 19.55 10.30 6.74
C ILE A 209 18.96 8.88 6.78
N GLY A 210 19.57 7.96 7.53
CA GLY A 210 19.05 6.60 7.67
C GLY A 210 17.67 6.52 8.37
N SER A 211 17.34 7.51 9.21
CA SER A 211 16.01 7.59 9.84
C SER A 211 14.91 8.10 8.91
N LEU A 212 15.29 8.72 7.79
CA LEU A 212 14.37 9.21 6.76
C LEU A 212 14.05 8.13 5.69
N GLY A 213 14.61 6.91 5.82
CA GLY A 213 14.28 5.75 4.97
C GLY A 213 14.48 6.03 3.48
N LEU A 214 13.40 5.96 2.69
CA LEU A 214 13.43 6.17 1.23
C LEU A 214 13.47 7.65 0.82
N LEU A 215 13.09 8.57 1.71
CA LEU A 215 12.94 9.98 1.39
C LEU A 215 14.19 10.64 0.80
N PRO A 216 15.42 10.40 1.33
CA PRO A 216 16.64 10.99 0.75
C PRO A 216 16.86 10.57 -0.71
N GLY A 217 16.56 9.32 -1.05
CA GLY A 217 16.64 8.80 -2.41
C GLY A 217 15.67 9.54 -3.34
N PHE A 218 14.41 9.69 -2.96
CA PHE A 218 13.41 10.37 -3.77
C PHE A 218 13.72 11.86 -3.97
N VAL A 219 14.05 12.57 -2.88
CA VAL A 219 14.31 14.02 -2.95
C VAL A 219 15.56 14.31 -3.79
N LEU A 220 16.65 13.56 -3.57
CA LEU A 220 17.87 13.79 -4.33
C LEU A 220 17.72 13.37 -5.79
N ALA A 221 17.01 12.28 -6.08
CA ALA A 221 16.73 11.88 -7.45
C ALA A 221 15.87 12.92 -8.19
N ALA A 222 14.81 13.44 -7.55
CA ALA A 222 13.99 14.50 -8.14
C ALA A 222 14.79 15.77 -8.44
N LEU A 223 15.67 16.17 -7.51
CA LEU A 223 16.58 17.32 -7.72
C LEU A 223 17.53 17.09 -8.89
N VAL A 224 18.16 15.90 -8.94
CA VAL A 224 19.09 15.56 -10.04
C VAL A 224 18.35 15.44 -11.36
N ALA A 225 17.17 14.84 -11.40
CA ALA A 225 16.33 14.77 -12.59
C ALA A 225 16.03 16.18 -13.17
N PHE A 226 15.70 17.12 -12.29
CA PHE A 226 15.48 18.52 -12.68
C PHE A 226 16.75 19.17 -13.21
N LEU A 227 17.86 19.03 -12.50
CA LEU A 227 19.15 19.65 -12.90
C LEU A 227 19.70 19.10 -14.22
N LEU A 228 19.45 17.83 -14.51
CA LEU A 228 19.86 17.17 -15.75
C LEU A 228 18.83 17.29 -16.89
N ASN A 229 17.73 17.98 -16.65
CA ASN A 229 16.58 18.05 -17.56
C ASN A 229 16.00 16.66 -17.94
N GLU A 230 16.16 15.67 -17.09
CA GLU A 230 15.48 14.37 -17.24
C GLU A 230 13.98 14.49 -16.94
N VAL A 231 13.58 15.46 -16.13
CA VAL A 231 12.18 15.80 -15.81
C VAL A 231 11.99 17.31 -15.82
N THR A 232 10.92 17.75 -16.44
CA THR A 232 10.42 19.13 -16.35
C THR A 232 9.26 19.15 -15.37
N PHE A 233 9.34 19.98 -14.34
CA PHE A 233 8.24 20.18 -13.40
C PHE A 233 7.42 21.38 -13.89
N ASP A 234 6.20 21.12 -14.35
CA ASP A 234 5.19 22.14 -14.58
C ASP A 234 4.34 22.26 -13.30
N ILE A 235 4.70 23.25 -12.46
CA ILE A 235 4.10 23.40 -11.13
C ILE A 235 3.06 24.50 -11.20
N GLU A 236 1.80 24.10 -11.26
CA GLU A 236 0.68 25.01 -11.02
C GLU A 236 0.45 25.18 -9.50
N TRP A 237 0.77 26.36 -8.99
CA TRP A 237 0.54 26.70 -7.59
C TRP A 237 -0.94 26.96 -7.34
N GLY A 238 -1.53 26.23 -6.38
CA GLY A 238 -2.91 26.40 -5.98
C GLY A 238 -3.40 25.34 -5.00
N PHE A 239 -4.53 25.62 -4.36
CA PHE A 239 -5.22 24.64 -3.56
C PHE A 239 -6.26 23.93 -4.44
N ARG A 240 -6.10 22.62 -4.61
CA ARG A 240 -7.09 21.77 -5.27
C ARG A 240 -7.92 21.07 -4.21
N ILE A 241 -9.22 21.36 -4.21
CA ILE A 241 -10.15 20.73 -3.26
C ILE A 241 -10.65 19.44 -3.89
N PRO A 242 -10.52 18.29 -3.17
CA PRO A 242 -11.06 17.02 -3.66
C PRO A 242 -12.58 17.11 -3.88
N ASP A 243 -13.06 16.84 -5.08
CA ASP A 243 -14.50 16.83 -5.37
C ASP A 243 -15.10 15.46 -5.08
N VAL A 244 -15.27 15.16 -3.79
CA VAL A 244 -15.84 13.91 -3.31
C VAL A 244 -17.30 13.75 -3.71
N ILE A 245 -18.06 14.86 -3.78
CA ILE A 245 -19.50 14.83 -4.12
C ILE A 245 -19.68 14.46 -5.59
N SER A 246 -18.94 15.10 -6.50
CA SER A 246 -18.98 14.76 -7.92
C SER A 246 -18.52 13.32 -8.15
N LEU A 247 -17.41 12.93 -7.53
CA LEU A 247 -16.91 11.55 -7.60
C LEU A 247 -17.98 10.53 -7.16
N PHE A 248 -18.63 10.76 -6.01
CA PHE A 248 -19.71 9.90 -5.54
C PHE A 248 -20.87 9.81 -6.55
N ASN A 249 -21.33 10.95 -7.06
CA ASN A 249 -22.46 11.01 -7.99
C ASN A 249 -22.17 10.31 -9.33
N ARG A 250 -20.90 10.24 -9.74
CA ARG A 250 -20.49 9.67 -11.02
C ARG A 250 -20.00 8.22 -10.90
N THR A 251 -19.65 7.76 -9.71
CA THR A 251 -18.98 6.45 -9.58
C THR A 251 -19.65 5.50 -8.59
N SER A 252 -20.31 6.03 -7.56
CA SER A 252 -20.92 5.19 -6.51
C SER A 252 -22.10 4.39 -7.07
N PRO A 253 -22.19 3.06 -6.81
CA PRO A 253 -23.35 2.28 -7.19
C PRO A 253 -24.65 2.76 -6.55
N LEU A 254 -24.58 3.51 -5.46
CA LEU A 254 -25.74 4.14 -4.83
C LEU A 254 -26.28 5.33 -5.65
N ALA A 255 -25.44 5.94 -6.49
CA ALA A 255 -25.82 7.07 -7.34
C ALA A 255 -26.10 6.65 -8.79
N ILE A 256 -25.23 5.81 -9.39
CA ILE A 256 -25.32 5.41 -10.80
C ILE A 256 -26.07 4.09 -11.03
N GLY A 257 -26.49 3.40 -9.96
CA GLY A 257 -27.11 2.09 -10.01
C GLY A 257 -26.14 0.92 -9.88
N PHE A 258 -26.67 -0.23 -9.51
CA PHE A 258 -25.89 -1.46 -9.30
C PHE A 258 -25.55 -2.15 -10.61
N PRO A 259 -24.49 -3.01 -10.62
CA PRO A 259 -24.10 -3.82 -11.78
C PRO A 259 -25.21 -4.77 -12.24
N SER A 260 -25.25 -5.08 -13.53
CA SER A 260 -26.05 -6.19 -14.06
C SER A 260 -25.43 -7.56 -13.72
N LEU A 261 -26.20 -8.63 -13.78
CA LEU A 261 -25.71 -9.98 -13.48
C LEU A 261 -24.57 -10.40 -14.42
N ASP A 262 -24.62 -10.00 -15.68
CA ASP A 262 -23.58 -10.30 -16.65
C ASP A 262 -22.22 -9.68 -16.26
N MET A 263 -22.25 -8.48 -15.68
CA MET A 263 -21.03 -7.80 -15.19
C MET A 263 -20.33 -8.59 -14.08
N TYR A 264 -21.08 -9.26 -13.19
CA TYR A 264 -20.49 -10.12 -12.17
C TYR A 264 -19.80 -11.35 -12.79
N VAL A 265 -20.46 -12.02 -13.74
CA VAL A 265 -19.87 -13.17 -14.42
C VAL A 265 -18.58 -12.78 -15.15
N GLU A 266 -18.57 -11.62 -15.78
CA GLU A 266 -17.42 -11.10 -16.51
C GLU A 266 -16.30 -10.63 -15.57
N ALA A 267 -16.63 -10.14 -14.38
CA ALA A 267 -15.68 -9.64 -13.39
C ALA A 267 -14.93 -10.77 -12.66
N LEU A 268 -15.54 -11.92 -12.49
CA LEU A 268 -15.05 -13.03 -11.67
C LEU A 268 -13.58 -13.44 -11.96
N PRO A 269 -13.12 -13.57 -13.21
CA PRO A 269 -11.71 -13.89 -13.48
C PRO A 269 -10.74 -12.85 -12.94
N LEU A 270 -11.08 -11.56 -13.04
CA LEU A 270 -10.25 -10.47 -12.53
C LEU A 270 -10.23 -10.45 -11.00
N VAL A 271 -11.34 -10.79 -10.36
CA VAL A 271 -11.44 -10.94 -8.90
C VAL A 271 -10.55 -12.07 -8.40
N ILE A 272 -10.53 -13.21 -9.08
CA ILE A 272 -9.67 -14.35 -8.74
C ILE A 272 -8.20 -13.97 -8.88
N ILE A 273 -7.83 -13.26 -9.95
CA ILE A 273 -6.47 -12.74 -10.14
C ILE A 273 -6.13 -11.76 -9.00
N GLY A 274 -7.01 -10.81 -8.71
CA GLY A 274 -6.84 -9.85 -7.61
C GLY A 274 -6.63 -10.52 -6.26
N TYR A 275 -7.42 -11.58 -5.97
CA TYR A 275 -7.25 -12.37 -4.75
C TYR A 275 -5.92 -13.12 -4.71
N THR A 276 -5.48 -13.70 -5.81
CA THR A 276 -4.20 -14.41 -5.89
C THR A 276 -3.02 -13.47 -5.59
N LEU A 277 -3.08 -12.24 -6.10
CA LEU A 277 -2.09 -11.21 -5.82
C LEU A 277 -2.11 -10.77 -4.36
N LEU A 278 -3.29 -10.49 -3.80
CA LEU A 278 -3.46 -10.17 -2.38
C LEU A 278 -2.91 -11.29 -1.47
N PHE A 279 -3.15 -12.53 -1.85
CA PHE A 279 -2.67 -13.68 -1.11
C PHE A 279 -1.13 -13.75 -1.07
N GLY A 280 -0.46 -13.42 -2.17
CA GLY A 280 0.99 -13.25 -2.23
C GLY A 280 1.50 -12.14 -1.28
N ASP A 281 0.78 -11.03 -1.23
CA ASP A 281 1.07 -9.92 -0.31
C ASP A 281 0.95 -10.35 1.15
N LEU A 282 -0.09 -11.10 1.52
CA LEU A 282 -0.30 -11.61 2.88
C LEU A 282 0.84 -12.55 3.30
N ILE A 283 1.26 -13.45 2.42
CA ILE A 283 2.41 -14.33 2.68
C ILE A 283 3.67 -13.49 2.88
N THR A 284 3.96 -12.58 1.95
CA THR A 284 5.17 -11.76 1.99
C THR A 284 5.23 -10.91 3.26
N GLY A 285 4.13 -10.23 3.60
CA GLY A 285 4.05 -9.39 4.80
C GLY A 285 4.22 -10.20 6.08
N THR A 286 3.62 -11.38 6.16
CA THR A 286 3.75 -12.29 7.30
C THR A 286 5.18 -12.76 7.50
N GLU A 287 5.86 -13.18 6.44
CA GLU A 287 7.24 -13.68 6.54
C GLU A 287 8.23 -12.56 6.91
N VAL A 288 8.04 -11.34 6.40
CA VAL A 288 8.83 -10.16 6.84
C VAL A 288 8.66 -9.89 8.33
N LEU A 289 7.42 -9.97 8.84
CA LEU A 289 7.16 -9.79 10.28
C LEU A 289 7.74 -10.93 11.12
N ASN A 290 7.62 -12.16 10.68
CA ASN A 290 8.16 -13.33 11.39
C ASN A 290 9.68 -13.23 11.53
N ASP A 291 10.39 -12.84 10.45
CA ASP A 291 11.83 -12.61 10.50
C ASP A 291 12.17 -11.45 11.46
N ALA A 292 11.45 -10.33 11.35
CA ALA A 292 11.66 -9.16 12.19
C ALA A 292 11.39 -9.45 13.68
N GLN A 293 10.36 -10.26 13.98
CA GLN A 293 9.94 -10.62 15.33
C GLN A 293 11.05 -11.32 16.11
N THR A 294 11.94 -12.05 15.45
CA THR A 294 13.08 -12.73 16.11
C THR A 294 13.99 -11.76 16.85
N GLN A 295 14.06 -10.50 16.41
CA GLN A 295 14.88 -9.45 16.98
C GLN A 295 14.11 -8.52 17.93
N ARG A 296 12.78 -8.70 18.03
CA ARG A 296 11.87 -7.87 18.85
C ARG A 296 10.98 -8.75 19.77
N PRO A 297 11.59 -9.55 20.63
CA PRO A 297 10.83 -10.36 21.59
C PRO A 297 10.09 -9.52 22.65
N ASP A 298 10.45 -8.24 22.77
CA ASP A 298 9.83 -7.27 23.67
C ASP A 298 8.44 -6.81 23.22
N GLU A 299 8.13 -6.91 21.91
CA GLU A 299 6.84 -6.56 21.33
C GLU A 299 6.33 -7.73 20.46
N PRO A 300 5.65 -8.74 21.05
CA PRO A 300 5.08 -9.82 20.28
C PRO A 300 3.93 -9.30 19.42
N LEU A 301 4.01 -9.55 18.11
CA LEU A 301 3.00 -9.13 17.14
C LEU A 301 1.91 -10.20 17.02
N ASP A 302 0.67 -9.75 17.03
CA ASP A 302 -0.50 -10.56 16.73
C ASP A 302 -0.80 -10.48 15.23
N VAL A 303 -0.20 -11.37 14.44
CA VAL A 303 -0.44 -11.49 13.00
C VAL A 303 -1.58 -12.49 12.79
N ASP A 304 -2.76 -11.97 12.53
CA ASP A 304 -3.96 -12.77 12.30
C ASP A 304 -4.47 -12.55 10.87
N LEU A 305 -4.32 -13.58 10.05
CA LEU A 305 -4.63 -13.53 8.62
C LEU A 305 -6.14 -13.46 8.35
N ASP A 306 -6.97 -14.06 9.20
CA ASP A 306 -8.41 -13.97 9.06
C ASP A 306 -8.88 -12.53 9.35
N ARG A 307 -8.31 -11.90 10.38
CA ARG A 307 -8.49 -10.48 10.66
C ARG A 307 -8.00 -9.61 9.51
N SER A 308 -6.87 -9.93 8.89
CA SER A 308 -6.37 -9.19 7.73
C SER A 308 -7.34 -9.27 6.55
N HIS A 309 -7.93 -10.43 6.26
CA HIS A 309 -8.97 -10.55 5.25
C HIS A 309 -10.18 -9.67 5.58
N LEU A 310 -10.66 -9.69 6.82
CA LEU A 310 -11.77 -8.85 7.26
C LEU A 310 -11.46 -7.35 7.18
N SER A 311 -10.24 -6.95 7.54
CA SER A 311 -9.78 -5.56 7.43
C SER A 311 -9.79 -5.09 5.97
N VAL A 312 -9.23 -5.88 5.06
CA VAL A 312 -9.23 -5.57 3.63
C VAL A 312 -10.65 -5.56 3.06
N ALA A 313 -11.50 -6.53 3.45
CA ALA A 313 -12.91 -6.57 3.06
C ALA A 313 -13.65 -5.30 3.47
N MET A 314 -13.52 -4.89 4.73
CA MET A 314 -14.20 -3.69 5.24
C MET A 314 -13.73 -2.42 4.53
N ARG A 315 -12.44 -2.27 4.28
CA ARG A 315 -11.88 -1.12 3.57
C ARG A 315 -12.37 -1.06 2.11
N ASN A 316 -12.40 -2.20 1.41
CA ASN A 316 -12.95 -2.28 0.06
C ASN A 316 -14.46 -2.02 0.04
N PHE A 317 -15.21 -2.50 1.03
CA PHE A 317 -16.64 -2.22 1.17
C PHE A 317 -16.90 -0.71 1.34
N LEU A 318 -16.15 -0.05 2.22
CA LEU A 318 -16.30 1.40 2.40
C LEU A 318 -15.91 2.18 1.13
N GLY A 319 -14.85 1.74 0.44
CA GLY A 319 -14.46 2.30 -0.85
C GLY A 319 -15.56 2.12 -1.91
N LEU A 320 -16.16 0.93 -1.99
CA LEU A 320 -17.26 0.62 -2.89
C LEU A 320 -18.43 1.59 -2.74
N LEU A 321 -18.80 1.95 -1.50
CA LEU A 321 -19.94 2.84 -1.26
C LEU A 321 -19.72 4.26 -1.80
N VAL A 322 -18.49 4.74 -1.86
CA VAL A 322 -18.18 6.09 -2.31
C VAL A 322 -17.63 6.11 -3.74
N ASN A 323 -16.68 5.25 -4.02
CA ASN A 323 -16.01 5.15 -5.31
C ASN A 323 -15.43 3.74 -5.49
N PRO A 324 -16.11 2.87 -6.26
CA PRO A 324 -15.58 1.56 -6.60
C PRO A 324 -14.41 1.71 -7.55
N PHE A 325 -13.21 1.57 -7.03
CA PHE A 325 -11.98 1.55 -7.82
C PHE A 325 -11.23 0.26 -7.51
N PHE A 326 -11.39 -0.75 -8.34
CA PHE A 326 -10.80 -2.08 -8.15
C PHE A 326 -9.40 -2.16 -8.77
N PRO A 327 -8.46 -2.78 -8.09
CA PRO A 327 -8.45 -3.22 -6.70
C PRO A 327 -7.72 -2.19 -5.79
N THR A 328 -8.48 -1.37 -5.14
CA THR A 328 -7.95 -0.22 -4.39
C THR A 328 -7.27 -0.63 -3.10
N GLN A 329 -7.91 -1.50 -2.30
CA GLN A 329 -7.43 -1.85 -0.97
C GLN A 329 -6.78 -3.21 -0.97
N GLY A 330 -5.51 -3.26 -0.59
CA GLY A 330 -4.71 -4.46 -0.42
C GLY A 330 -4.17 -4.61 1.00
N ALA A 331 -3.48 -5.71 1.25
CA ALA A 331 -2.92 -6.02 2.55
C ALA A 331 -1.54 -5.41 2.78
N LEU A 332 -0.76 -5.22 1.72
CA LEU A 332 0.65 -4.90 1.84
C LEU A 332 1.12 -3.89 0.79
N TRP A 333 1.87 -2.91 1.26
CA TRP A 333 2.80 -2.13 0.46
C TRP A 333 4.21 -2.57 0.84
N THR A 334 4.76 -3.49 0.08
CA THR A 334 6.01 -4.19 0.41
C THR A 334 7.16 -3.24 0.73
N GLY A 335 7.37 -2.18 -0.06
CA GLY A 335 8.47 -1.23 0.17
C GLY A 335 8.38 -0.52 1.52
N VAL A 336 7.21 0.03 1.84
CA VAL A 336 6.96 0.69 3.13
C VAL A 336 7.07 -0.31 4.28
N HIS A 337 6.48 -1.49 4.11
CA HIS A 337 6.47 -2.53 5.12
C HIS A 337 7.88 -2.98 5.52
N VAL A 338 8.73 -3.25 4.54
CA VAL A 338 10.13 -3.65 4.76
C VAL A 338 10.91 -2.52 5.47
N VAL A 339 10.74 -1.27 5.05
CA VAL A 339 11.43 -0.13 5.69
C VAL A 339 11.03 0.03 7.15
N VAL A 340 9.74 -0.07 7.46
CA VAL A 340 9.24 0.00 8.83
C VAL A 340 9.73 -1.19 9.66
N ALA A 341 9.65 -2.41 9.13
CA ALA A 341 10.12 -3.62 9.80
C ALA A 341 11.63 -3.57 10.08
N GLU A 342 12.45 -3.15 9.11
CA GLU A 342 13.90 -2.99 9.26
C GLU A 342 14.26 -1.93 10.31
N ARG A 343 13.46 -0.88 10.44
CA ARG A 343 13.68 0.10 11.49
C ARG A 343 13.22 -0.40 12.85
N TRP A 344 12.11 -1.09 12.91
CA TRP A 344 11.58 -1.72 14.12
C TRP A 344 12.55 -2.76 14.70
N LYS A 345 13.21 -3.56 13.85
CA LYS A 345 14.27 -4.52 14.23
C LYS A 345 15.41 -3.88 15.04
N LYS A 346 15.72 -2.60 14.85
CA LYS A 346 16.81 -1.90 15.55
C LYS A 346 16.54 -1.70 17.04
N GLY A 347 15.35 -2.02 17.50
CA GLY A 347 15.00 -2.03 18.92
C GLY A 347 14.11 -0.87 19.37
N PRO A 348 13.63 -0.92 20.62
CA PRO A 348 12.62 0.02 21.13
C PRO A 348 13.09 1.47 21.24
N LYS A 349 14.41 1.73 21.22
CA LYS A 349 14.93 3.11 21.19
C LYS A 349 14.70 3.77 19.84
N GLU A 350 14.82 3.02 18.75
CA GLU A 350 14.57 3.50 17.39
C GLU A 350 13.08 3.54 17.06
N MET A 351 12.35 2.49 17.39
CA MET A 351 10.91 2.38 17.19
C MET A 351 10.28 1.57 18.33
N PRO A 352 9.65 2.25 19.30
CA PRO A 352 9.05 1.58 20.46
C PRO A 352 8.00 0.55 20.08
N SER A 353 7.14 0.87 19.12
CA SER A 353 6.15 -0.02 18.54
C SER A 353 6.17 0.04 17.03
N ILE A 354 5.96 -1.10 16.35
CA ILE A 354 5.81 -1.14 14.90
C ILE A 354 4.62 -0.28 14.46
N PHE A 355 3.58 -0.20 15.29
CA PHE A 355 2.40 0.62 15.02
C PHE A 355 2.69 2.13 15.06
N ASP A 356 3.70 2.59 15.79
CA ASP A 356 4.15 3.98 15.72
C ASP A 356 4.68 4.31 14.31
N GLY A 357 5.42 3.40 13.71
CA GLY A 357 5.89 3.52 12.33
C GLY A 357 4.73 3.46 11.33
N LEU A 358 3.95 2.40 11.37
CA LEU A 358 2.83 2.18 10.44
C LEU A 358 1.75 3.26 10.52
N GLY A 359 1.44 3.76 11.72
CA GLY A 359 0.44 4.80 11.93
C GLY A 359 0.95 6.21 11.64
N SER A 360 2.25 6.36 11.35
CA SER A 360 2.85 7.65 10.95
C SER A 360 2.94 7.83 9.43
N TYR A 361 2.86 6.74 8.64
CA TYR A 361 2.75 6.78 7.20
C TYR A 361 1.33 7.13 6.79
#